data_d6f5f8495774d2f91850d6507ad5f607
#
_entry.id   d6f5f8495774d2f91850d6507ad5f607
#
_cell.length_a   1.000
_cell.length_b   1.000
_cell.length_c   1.000
_cell.angle_alpha   90.00
_cell.angle_beta   90.00
_cell.angle_gamma   90.00
#
_symmetry.space_group_name_H-M   'P 1'
#
loop_
_entity.id
_entity.type
_entity.pdbx_description
1 polymer ?
#
loop_
_entity_poly.entity_id
_entity_poly.type
_entity_poly.pdbx_seq_one_letter_code
_entity_poly.pdbx_strand_id
1 'polypeptide(L)'
;PGVGKGTQAKILSKMLNVRHLSTGEILRDEIKKNTKIGKIAKSFIDYGNLVPDDLILNIISEEISAQISNKGYLLDGFPRTIPQATGFDNLLNKINHNLNAAINLTANEDELIKRILERGKFSGRSDESVNIVRKRQKIYWAQTAPLIKYYKGKNILKNIDGIGKVEEITKNILEIIC
;
A
#
# COMPACT_ATOMS: atom_id res chain seq x y z
N PRO A 1 1.91 -2.38 -8.61
CA PRO A 1 2.38 -3.67 -8.08
C PRO A 1 3.84 -3.92 -8.47
N GLY A 2 4.67 -4.56 -7.59
CA GLY A 2 6.06 -4.94 -7.93
C GLY A 2 7.14 -3.88 -7.72
N VAL A 3 6.80 -2.61 -7.53
CA VAL A 3 7.77 -1.49 -7.48
C VAL A 3 8.62 -1.41 -6.19
N GLY A 4 8.39 -2.29 -5.20
CA GLY A 4 9.18 -2.29 -3.96
C GLY A 4 8.60 -1.51 -2.78
N LYS A 5 7.32 -1.08 -2.85
CA LYS A 5 6.65 -0.31 -1.76
C LYS A 5 6.85 -0.93 -0.38
N GLY A 6 6.56 -2.21 -0.21
CA GLY A 6 6.67 -2.89 1.08
C GLY A 6 8.10 -2.97 1.61
N THR A 7 9.11 -3.08 0.73
CA THR A 7 10.52 -3.05 1.12
C THR A 7 10.88 -1.68 1.67
N GLN A 8 10.55 -0.62 0.95
CA GLN A 8 10.80 0.75 1.38
C GLN A 8 10.02 1.08 2.66
N ALA A 9 8.74 0.68 2.74
CA ALA A 9 7.93 0.92 3.92
C ALA A 9 8.52 0.31 5.20
N LYS A 10 9.05 -0.92 5.12
CA LYS A 10 9.72 -1.58 6.27
C LYS A 10 10.99 -0.88 6.70
N ILE A 11 11.78 -0.37 5.76
CA ILE A 11 13.01 0.36 6.08
C ILE A 11 12.68 1.73 6.66
N LEU A 12 11.84 2.49 5.97
CA LEU A 12 11.45 3.84 6.37
C LEU A 12 10.75 3.87 7.73
N SER A 13 9.86 2.91 8.01
CA SER A 13 9.17 2.86 9.30
C SER A 13 10.13 2.68 10.47
N LYS A 14 11.21 1.91 10.29
CA LYS A 14 12.27 1.77 11.30
C LYS A 14 13.10 3.04 11.45
N MET A 15 13.51 3.64 10.32
CA MET A 15 14.36 4.84 10.33
C MET A 15 13.62 6.06 10.92
N LEU A 16 12.36 6.23 10.57
CA LEU A 16 11.50 7.32 11.06
C LEU A 16 10.87 7.03 12.42
N ASN A 17 11.01 5.80 12.89
CA ASN A 17 10.40 5.32 14.14
C ASN A 17 8.86 5.53 14.17
N VAL A 18 8.21 5.25 13.03
CA VAL A 18 6.75 5.32 12.86
C VAL A 18 6.15 3.92 12.75
N ARG A 19 4.87 3.79 13.06
CA ARG A 19 4.18 2.50 12.94
C ARG A 19 3.90 2.16 11.47
N HIS A 20 4.35 0.98 11.03
CA HIS A 20 4.06 0.46 9.68
C HIS A 20 2.70 -0.25 9.67
N LEU A 21 1.78 0.22 8.83
CA LEU A 21 0.47 -0.38 8.58
C LEU A 21 0.39 -0.86 7.13
N SER A 22 0.55 -2.16 6.93
CA SER A 22 0.44 -2.80 5.62
C SER A 22 -0.88 -3.54 5.50
N THR A 23 -1.83 -2.99 4.74
CA THR A 23 -3.13 -3.66 4.51
C THR A 23 -2.97 -5.04 3.89
N GLY A 24 -1.97 -5.22 3.03
CA GLY A 24 -1.70 -6.52 2.43
C GLY A 24 -1.16 -7.55 3.44
N GLU A 25 -0.38 -7.15 4.44
CA GLU A 25 0.08 -8.04 5.50
C GLU A 25 -1.06 -8.37 6.47
N ILE A 26 -1.81 -7.36 6.92
CA ILE A 26 -2.98 -7.53 7.79
C ILE A 26 -3.97 -8.54 7.19
N LEU A 27 -4.38 -8.34 5.92
CA LEU A 27 -5.33 -9.24 5.27
C LEU A 27 -4.78 -10.67 5.11
N ARG A 28 -3.50 -10.85 4.82
CA ARG A 28 -2.89 -12.19 4.74
C ARG A 28 -2.84 -12.87 6.11
N ASP A 29 -2.63 -12.14 7.17
CA ASP A 29 -2.65 -12.68 8.53
C ASP A 29 -4.07 -13.09 8.94
N GLU A 30 -5.09 -12.29 8.57
CA GLU A 30 -6.49 -12.65 8.74
C GLU A 30 -6.88 -13.93 7.95
N ILE A 31 -6.34 -14.08 6.72
CA ILE A 31 -6.53 -15.31 5.92
C ILE A 31 -5.89 -16.51 6.62
N LYS A 32 -4.67 -16.38 7.12
CA LYS A 32 -3.97 -17.46 7.84
C LYS A 32 -4.70 -17.86 9.11
N LYS A 33 -5.26 -16.89 9.84
CA LYS A 33 -6.06 -17.12 11.05
C LYS A 33 -7.48 -17.63 10.74
N ASN A 34 -7.85 -17.73 9.45
CA ASN A 34 -9.17 -18.17 8.99
C ASN A 34 -10.35 -17.39 9.62
N THR A 35 -10.18 -16.10 9.85
CA THR A 35 -11.22 -15.21 10.40
C THR A 35 -12.32 -14.92 9.37
N LYS A 36 -13.42 -14.30 9.82
CA LYS A 36 -14.48 -13.85 8.89
C LYS A 36 -13.93 -12.86 7.85
N ILE A 37 -13.12 -11.90 8.29
CA ILE A 37 -12.44 -10.92 7.42
C ILE A 37 -11.51 -11.65 6.46
N GLY A 38 -10.72 -12.60 6.95
CA GLY A 38 -9.80 -13.39 6.14
C GLY A 38 -10.49 -14.18 5.02
N LYS A 39 -11.65 -14.80 5.31
CA LYS A 39 -12.46 -15.51 4.30
C LYS A 39 -12.96 -14.58 3.19
N ILE A 40 -13.45 -13.39 3.56
CA ILE A 40 -13.89 -12.37 2.60
C ILE A 40 -12.66 -11.91 1.80
N ALA A 41 -11.57 -11.52 2.45
CA ALA A 41 -10.38 -11.02 1.78
C ALA A 41 -9.81 -12.03 0.78
N LYS A 42 -9.79 -13.32 1.14
CA LYS A 42 -9.31 -14.41 0.28
C LYS A 42 -10.08 -14.48 -1.04
N SER A 43 -11.41 -14.32 -1.03
CA SER A 43 -12.25 -14.36 -2.23
C SER A 43 -11.97 -13.22 -3.22
N PHE A 44 -11.33 -12.15 -2.78
CA PHE A 44 -10.89 -11.05 -3.66
C PHE A 44 -9.42 -11.20 -4.07
N ILE A 45 -8.55 -11.47 -3.10
CA ILE A 45 -7.09 -11.51 -3.30
C ILE A 45 -6.68 -12.65 -4.25
N ASP A 46 -7.25 -13.83 -4.10
CA ASP A 46 -6.94 -14.99 -4.96
C ASP A 46 -7.26 -14.72 -6.44
N TYR A 47 -8.18 -13.80 -6.71
CA TYR A 47 -8.53 -13.38 -8.07
C TYR A 47 -7.88 -12.05 -8.51
N GLY A 48 -6.98 -11.50 -7.68
CA GLY A 48 -6.27 -10.24 -7.96
C GLY A 48 -7.14 -8.99 -7.87
N ASN A 49 -8.32 -9.08 -7.27
CA ASN A 49 -9.24 -7.96 -7.05
C ASN A 49 -8.84 -7.18 -5.79
N LEU A 50 -9.33 -5.94 -5.68
CA LEU A 50 -9.28 -5.19 -4.42
C LEU A 50 -10.40 -5.68 -3.49
N VAL A 51 -10.07 -5.74 -2.22
CA VAL A 51 -11.04 -5.99 -1.15
C VAL A 51 -11.96 -4.75 -1.03
N PRO A 52 -13.25 -4.90 -0.69
CA PRO A 52 -14.19 -3.78 -0.57
C PRO A 52 -13.65 -2.61 0.27
N ASP A 53 -13.91 -1.39 -0.19
CA ASP A 53 -13.37 -0.16 0.40
C ASP A 53 -13.76 0.00 1.87
N ASP A 54 -15.01 -0.26 2.22
CA ASP A 54 -15.52 -0.15 3.59
C ASP A 54 -14.81 -1.11 4.53
N LEU A 55 -14.52 -2.35 4.07
CA LEU A 55 -13.81 -3.32 4.89
C LEU A 55 -12.38 -2.86 5.17
N ILE A 56 -11.70 -2.31 4.17
CA ILE A 56 -10.33 -1.79 4.32
C ILE A 56 -10.31 -0.56 5.24
N LEU A 57 -11.28 0.36 5.08
CA LEU A 57 -11.39 1.55 5.93
C LEU A 57 -11.64 1.18 7.39
N ASN A 58 -12.49 0.20 7.66
CA ASN A 58 -12.73 -0.30 9.02
C ASN A 58 -11.46 -0.88 9.63
N ILE A 59 -10.74 -1.74 8.90
CA ILE A 59 -9.46 -2.31 9.36
C ILE A 59 -8.46 -1.20 9.71
N ILE A 60 -8.29 -0.21 8.84
CA ILE A 60 -7.35 0.90 9.09
C ILE A 60 -7.81 1.75 10.29
N SER A 61 -9.11 1.99 10.42
CA SER A 61 -9.67 2.73 11.55
C SER A 61 -9.42 2.00 12.87
N GLU A 62 -9.65 0.69 12.92
CA GLU A 62 -9.39 -0.14 14.09
C GLU A 62 -7.90 -0.16 14.46
N GLU A 63 -7.01 -0.34 13.46
CA GLU A 63 -5.57 -0.36 13.67
C GLU A 63 -5.03 0.97 14.22
N ILE A 64 -5.52 2.10 13.73
CA ILE A 64 -5.14 3.43 14.22
C ILE A 64 -5.68 3.65 15.64
N SER A 65 -6.95 3.26 15.89
CA SER A 65 -7.61 3.45 17.18
C SER A 65 -7.04 2.55 18.27
N ALA A 66 -6.67 1.31 17.93
CA ALA A 66 -6.12 0.35 18.90
C ALA A 66 -4.76 0.78 19.47
N GLN A 67 -3.98 1.53 18.70
CA GLN A 67 -2.67 2.00 19.13
C GLN A 67 -2.36 3.35 18.51
N ILE A 68 -2.77 4.42 19.19
CA ILE A 68 -2.42 5.79 18.79
C ILE A 68 -0.91 5.96 18.89
N SER A 69 -0.27 6.20 17.74
CA SER A 69 1.17 6.45 17.69
C SER A 69 1.44 7.95 17.75
N ASN A 70 2.10 8.41 18.80
CA ASN A 70 2.55 9.81 18.90
C ASN A 70 3.65 10.15 17.87
N LYS A 71 4.20 9.15 17.18
CA LYS A 71 5.27 9.31 16.19
C LYS A 71 4.74 9.24 14.74
N GLY A 72 3.47 8.87 14.56
CA GLY A 72 2.81 8.77 13.26
C GLY A 72 2.79 7.36 12.67
N TYR A 73 2.33 7.30 11.42
CA TYR A 73 2.08 6.05 10.69
C TYR A 73 2.69 6.10 9.29
N LEU A 74 3.13 4.96 8.80
CA LEU A 74 3.45 4.73 7.41
C LEU A 74 2.53 3.66 6.87
N LEU A 75 1.69 4.03 5.88
CA LEU A 75 0.71 3.17 5.26
C LEU A 75 1.29 2.54 3.99
N ASP A 76 1.17 1.23 3.85
CA ASP A 76 1.59 0.49 2.65
C ASP A 76 0.43 -0.29 2.05
N GLY A 77 0.21 -0.05 0.76
CA GLY A 77 -0.89 -0.68 0.03
C GLY A 77 -2.28 -0.12 0.33
N PHE A 78 -2.35 1.05 0.93
CA PHE A 78 -3.54 1.84 1.20
C PHE A 78 -3.21 3.34 1.14
N PRO A 79 -4.13 4.21 0.63
CA PRO A 79 -5.34 3.82 -0.10
C PRO A 79 -5.03 3.27 -1.50
N ARG A 80 -5.99 2.57 -2.11
CA ARG A 80 -5.92 2.06 -3.48
C ARG A 80 -7.04 2.56 -4.38
N THR A 81 -8.01 3.27 -3.83
CA THR A 81 -9.15 3.85 -4.56
C THR A 81 -9.44 5.25 -4.05
N ILE A 82 -10.14 6.07 -4.83
CA ILE A 82 -10.57 7.40 -4.39
C ILE A 82 -11.51 7.32 -3.17
N PRO A 83 -12.52 6.42 -3.12
CA PRO A 83 -13.33 6.25 -1.92
C PRO A 83 -12.51 5.93 -0.67
N GLN A 84 -11.49 5.08 -0.77
CA GLN A 84 -10.57 4.84 0.36
C GLN A 84 -9.83 6.11 0.78
N ALA A 85 -9.33 6.90 -0.17
CA ALA A 85 -8.60 8.14 0.13
C ALA A 85 -9.49 9.17 0.82
N THR A 86 -10.70 9.39 0.32
CA THR A 86 -11.66 10.32 0.95
C THR A 86 -12.14 9.85 2.31
N GLY A 87 -12.42 8.55 2.45
CA GLY A 87 -12.76 7.96 3.75
C GLY A 87 -11.64 8.08 4.77
N PHE A 88 -10.39 7.92 4.33
CA PHE A 88 -9.21 8.09 5.16
C PHE A 88 -8.98 9.55 5.58
N ASP A 89 -9.18 10.52 4.69
CA ASP A 89 -9.14 11.94 5.06
C ASP A 89 -10.17 12.27 6.16
N ASN A 90 -11.39 11.73 6.04
CA ASN A 90 -12.42 11.91 7.05
C ASN A 90 -12.02 11.28 8.40
N LEU A 91 -11.38 10.12 8.38
CA LEU A 91 -10.84 9.48 9.58
C LEU A 91 -9.76 10.34 10.23
N LEU A 92 -8.79 10.81 9.47
CA LEU A 92 -7.69 11.66 9.97
C LEU A 92 -8.23 12.96 10.58
N ASN A 93 -9.20 13.61 9.92
CA ASN A 93 -9.84 14.82 10.44
C ASN A 93 -10.50 14.59 11.81
N LYS A 94 -11.17 13.43 12.01
CA LYS A 94 -11.81 13.09 13.29
C LYS A 94 -10.83 12.92 14.44
N ILE A 95 -9.59 12.51 14.15
CA ILE A 95 -8.55 12.29 15.16
C ILE A 95 -7.50 13.42 15.19
N ASN A 96 -7.76 14.54 14.48
CA ASN A 96 -6.85 15.69 14.36
C ASN A 96 -5.44 15.31 13.85
N HIS A 97 -5.38 14.36 12.92
CA HIS A 97 -4.15 13.97 12.24
C HIS A 97 -4.15 14.47 10.80
N ASN A 98 -2.95 14.61 10.22
CA ASN A 98 -2.77 15.02 8.83
C ASN A 98 -1.93 14.00 8.07
N LEU A 99 -2.18 13.87 6.76
CA LEU A 99 -1.31 13.14 5.85
C LEU A 99 -0.22 14.08 5.35
N ASN A 100 1.04 13.82 5.73
CA ASN A 100 2.17 14.68 5.41
C ASN A 100 2.66 14.50 3.97
N ALA A 101 2.71 13.27 3.48
CA ALA A 101 3.19 12.94 2.14
C ALA A 101 2.51 11.69 1.58
N ALA A 102 2.32 11.66 0.27
CA ALA A 102 1.97 10.48 -0.50
C ALA A 102 3.11 10.17 -1.48
N ILE A 103 3.79 9.05 -1.28
CA ILE A 103 4.94 8.66 -2.09
C ILE A 103 4.48 7.76 -3.23
N ASN A 104 4.72 8.19 -4.46
CA ASN A 104 4.47 7.43 -5.66
C ASN A 104 5.80 6.88 -6.20
N LEU A 105 6.03 5.58 -6.01
CA LEU A 105 7.15 4.88 -6.62
C LEU A 105 6.78 4.47 -8.04
N THR A 106 7.60 4.84 -9.02
CA THR A 106 7.42 4.51 -10.43
C THR A 106 8.47 3.51 -10.92
N ALA A 107 8.11 2.69 -11.89
CA ALA A 107 9.03 1.82 -12.64
C ALA A 107 8.37 1.46 -13.97
N ASN A 108 9.15 0.99 -14.94
CA ASN A 108 8.60 0.49 -16.18
C ASN A 108 7.84 -0.84 -15.96
N GLU A 109 6.86 -1.12 -16.82
CA GLU A 109 5.93 -2.24 -16.64
C GLU A 109 6.64 -3.60 -16.72
N ASP A 110 7.59 -3.76 -17.64
CA ASP A 110 8.31 -5.03 -17.83
C ASP A 110 9.11 -5.40 -16.57
N GLU A 111 9.79 -4.41 -15.97
CA GLU A 111 10.53 -4.60 -14.73
C GLU A 111 9.59 -4.97 -13.57
N LEU A 112 8.40 -4.35 -13.49
CA LEU A 112 7.40 -4.66 -12.49
C LEU A 112 6.89 -6.10 -12.60
N ILE A 113 6.57 -6.55 -13.81
CA ILE A 113 6.12 -7.92 -14.07
C ILE A 113 7.21 -8.91 -13.68
N LYS A 114 8.46 -8.68 -14.12
CA LYS A 114 9.61 -9.52 -13.78
C LYS A 114 9.78 -9.66 -12.26
N ARG A 115 9.80 -8.55 -11.52
CA ARG A 115 9.94 -8.55 -10.05
C ARG A 115 8.80 -9.31 -9.35
N ILE A 116 7.57 -9.20 -9.85
CA ILE A 116 6.44 -9.92 -9.25
C ILE A 116 6.58 -11.42 -9.48
N LEU A 117 6.93 -11.85 -10.68
CA LEU A 117 7.11 -13.25 -11.02
C LEU A 117 8.28 -13.88 -10.25
N GLU A 118 9.40 -13.17 -10.13
CA GLU A 118 10.53 -13.62 -9.31
C GLU A 118 10.14 -13.78 -7.84
N ARG A 119 9.43 -12.80 -7.28
CA ARG A 119 8.92 -12.89 -5.92
C ARG A 119 7.97 -14.08 -5.73
N GLY A 120 7.13 -14.36 -6.70
CA GLY A 120 6.17 -15.47 -6.68
C GLY A 120 6.82 -16.83 -6.45
N LYS A 121 8.07 -17.02 -6.90
CA LYS A 121 8.82 -18.26 -6.70
C LYS A 121 9.11 -18.57 -5.22
N PHE A 122 9.14 -17.56 -4.36
CA PHE A 122 9.56 -17.69 -2.96
C PHE A 122 8.52 -17.21 -1.95
N SER A 123 7.51 -16.45 -2.39
CA SER A 123 6.58 -15.76 -1.47
C SER A 123 5.43 -16.64 -0.98
N GLY A 124 5.11 -17.72 -1.69
CA GLY A 124 3.94 -18.55 -1.42
C GLY A 124 2.59 -17.85 -1.55
N ARG A 125 2.56 -16.69 -2.26
CA ARG A 125 1.33 -15.92 -2.46
C ARG A 125 0.49 -16.48 -3.59
N SER A 126 -0.82 -16.61 -3.36
CA SER A 126 -1.78 -17.08 -4.37
C SER A 126 -2.00 -16.08 -5.52
N ASP A 127 -1.70 -14.79 -5.31
CA ASP A 127 -1.99 -13.69 -6.24
C ASP A 127 -0.82 -13.32 -7.18
N GLU A 128 0.12 -14.25 -7.43
CA GLU A 128 1.34 -13.99 -8.23
C GLU A 128 1.47 -14.82 -9.50
N SER A 129 0.38 -15.48 -9.97
CA SER A 129 0.36 -16.08 -11.31
C SER A 129 0.31 -15.00 -12.40
N VAL A 130 0.85 -15.30 -13.60
CA VAL A 130 0.93 -14.34 -14.72
C VAL A 130 -0.41 -13.67 -15.03
N ASN A 131 -1.49 -14.45 -15.05
CA ASN A 131 -2.82 -13.93 -15.35
C ASN A 131 -3.34 -13.00 -14.26
N ILE A 132 -3.10 -13.34 -12.99
CA ILE A 132 -3.49 -12.52 -11.85
C ILE A 132 -2.65 -11.23 -11.81
N VAL A 133 -1.35 -11.31 -12.10
CA VAL A 133 -0.46 -10.14 -12.17
C VAL A 133 -0.95 -9.15 -13.23
N ARG A 134 -1.25 -9.62 -14.44
CA ARG A 134 -1.82 -8.77 -15.52
C ARG A 134 -3.15 -8.13 -15.11
N LYS A 135 -4.02 -8.89 -14.43
CA LYS A 135 -5.28 -8.35 -13.92
C LYS A 135 -5.04 -7.27 -12.86
N ARG A 136 -4.10 -7.47 -11.95
CA ARG A 136 -3.72 -6.47 -10.92
C ARG A 136 -3.17 -5.19 -11.55
N GLN A 137 -2.43 -5.28 -12.66
CA GLN A 137 -1.98 -4.10 -13.40
C GLN A 137 -3.17 -3.33 -14.00
N LYS A 138 -4.13 -4.02 -14.63
CA LYS A 138 -5.34 -3.38 -15.15
C LYS A 138 -6.14 -2.67 -14.04
N ILE A 139 -6.33 -3.34 -12.89
CA ILE A 139 -7.01 -2.76 -11.73
C ILE A 139 -6.24 -1.56 -11.17
N TYR A 140 -4.92 -1.64 -11.12
CA TYR A 140 -4.09 -0.51 -10.69
C TYR A 140 -4.33 0.72 -11.56
N TRP A 141 -4.28 0.59 -12.88
CA TRP A 141 -4.50 1.71 -13.78
C TRP A 141 -5.93 2.27 -13.69
N ALA A 142 -6.93 1.40 -13.55
CA ALA A 142 -8.32 1.81 -13.46
C ALA A 142 -8.69 2.47 -12.12
N GLN A 143 -8.20 1.97 -11.01
CA GLN A 143 -8.70 2.34 -9.68
C GLN A 143 -7.66 3.05 -8.81
N THR A 144 -6.37 2.72 -8.94
CA THR A 144 -5.31 3.23 -8.06
C THR A 144 -4.57 4.41 -8.66
N ALA A 145 -4.26 4.37 -9.97
CA ALA A 145 -3.57 5.47 -10.64
C ALA A 145 -4.29 6.83 -10.51
N PRO A 146 -5.62 6.94 -10.44
CA PRO A 146 -6.31 8.20 -10.16
C PRO A 146 -5.89 8.89 -8.85
N LEU A 147 -5.37 8.15 -7.87
CA LEU A 147 -4.84 8.72 -6.62
C LEU A 147 -3.65 9.66 -6.86
N ILE A 148 -2.91 9.49 -7.95
CA ILE A 148 -1.82 10.39 -8.33
C ILE A 148 -2.36 11.81 -8.51
N LYS A 149 -3.46 11.96 -9.26
CA LYS A 149 -4.12 13.26 -9.46
C LYS A 149 -4.72 13.78 -8.14
N TYR A 150 -5.30 12.91 -7.34
CA TYR A 150 -5.90 13.26 -6.06
C TYR A 150 -4.87 13.87 -5.10
N TYR A 151 -3.75 13.21 -4.87
CA TYR A 151 -2.70 13.69 -3.97
C TYR A 151 -1.85 14.83 -4.55
N LYS A 152 -1.74 14.91 -5.89
CA LYS A 152 -1.17 16.07 -6.57
C LYS A 152 -2.02 17.33 -6.30
N GLY A 153 -3.35 17.21 -6.37
CA GLY A 153 -4.27 18.31 -6.05
C GLY A 153 -4.19 18.79 -4.59
N LYS A 154 -3.73 17.91 -3.69
CA LYS A 154 -3.46 18.25 -2.28
C LYS A 154 -2.04 18.77 -2.02
N ASN A 155 -1.19 18.88 -3.02
CA ASN A 155 0.22 19.29 -2.93
C ASN A 155 1.10 18.41 -2.01
N ILE A 156 0.71 17.16 -1.76
CA ILE A 156 1.47 16.23 -0.92
C ILE A 156 2.06 15.04 -1.69
N LEU A 157 1.83 14.96 -3.01
CA LEU A 157 2.38 13.89 -3.84
C LEU A 157 3.89 14.08 -4.05
N LYS A 158 4.66 13.02 -3.81
CA LYS A 158 6.08 12.92 -4.08
C LYS A 158 6.34 11.76 -5.04
N ASN A 159 6.91 12.04 -6.22
CA ASN A 159 7.24 11.02 -7.21
C ASN A 159 8.72 10.62 -7.06
N ILE A 160 8.97 9.33 -6.96
CA ILE A 160 10.30 8.75 -6.79
C ILE A 160 10.47 7.62 -7.80
N ASP A 161 11.62 7.55 -8.46
CA ASP A 161 11.97 6.39 -9.27
C ASP A 161 12.21 5.17 -8.37
N GLY A 162 11.49 4.11 -8.62
CA GLY A 162 11.58 2.83 -7.90
C GLY A 162 12.56 1.84 -8.56
N ILE A 163 13.35 2.32 -9.54
CA ILE A 163 14.42 1.53 -10.19
C ILE A 163 15.75 1.90 -9.56
N GLY A 164 16.57 0.91 -9.27
CA GLY A 164 17.89 1.09 -8.65
C GLY A 164 18.06 0.29 -7.38
N LYS A 165 19.11 0.61 -6.64
CA LYS A 165 19.41 -0.05 -5.35
C LYS A 165 18.43 0.41 -4.27
N VAL A 166 18.10 -0.51 -3.37
CA VAL A 166 17.15 -0.24 -2.28
C VAL A 166 17.59 0.95 -1.43
N GLU A 167 18.87 1.04 -1.12
CA GLU A 167 19.46 2.09 -0.29
C GLU A 167 19.39 3.48 -0.95
N GLU A 168 19.60 3.55 -2.27
CA GLU A 168 19.50 4.79 -3.05
C GLU A 168 18.05 5.30 -3.08
N ILE A 169 17.09 4.39 -3.33
CA ILE A 169 15.66 4.73 -3.30
C ILE A 169 15.25 5.20 -1.90
N THR A 170 15.72 4.51 -0.84
CA THR A 170 15.47 4.92 0.55
C THR A 170 15.98 6.34 0.81
N LYS A 171 17.22 6.63 0.40
CA LYS A 171 17.83 7.95 0.54
C LYS A 171 17.01 9.02 -0.16
N ASN A 172 16.65 8.80 -1.43
CA ASN A 172 15.83 9.73 -2.21
C ASN A 172 14.47 10.01 -1.58
N ILE A 173 13.85 8.98 -0.96
CA ILE A 173 12.59 9.18 -0.24
C ILE A 173 12.81 10.07 0.98
N LEU A 174 13.82 9.80 1.81
CA LEU A 174 14.10 10.58 3.02
C LEU A 174 14.40 12.04 2.71
N GLU A 175 15.19 12.32 1.68
CA GLU A 175 15.51 13.70 1.25
C GLU A 175 14.27 14.53 0.88
N ILE A 176 13.16 13.90 0.54
CA ILE A 176 11.93 14.58 0.11
C ILE A 176 10.92 14.73 1.25
N ILE A 177 10.97 13.87 2.27
CA ILE A 177 9.99 13.86 3.36
C ILE A 177 10.52 14.41 4.68
N CYS A 178 11.84 14.52 4.84
CA CYS A 178 12.52 15.13 5.98
C CYS A 178 13.09 16.48 5.62
#